data_325723de3503c719777d96b0aca77d45
#
_entry.id   325723de3503c719777d96b0aca77d45
#
_cell.length_a   1.000
_cell.length_b   1.000
_cell.length_c   1.000
_cell.angle_alpha   90.00
_cell.angle_beta   90.00
_cell.angle_gamma   90.00
#
_symmetry.space_group_name_H-M   'P 1'
#
loop_
_entity.id
_entity.type
_entity.pdbx_description
1 polymer ?
#
loop_
_entity_poly.entity_id
_entity_poly.type
_entity_poly.pdbx_seq_one_letter_code
_entity_poly.pdbx_strand_id
1 'polypeptide(L)'
;MMLLSLSWMVSSQEPKNNMTFFITSVGSGKGADLGGLAGADKHCQALAQTVGAGNHTWHAYLSTSPADGKPAVNARDRIGKGPWQNAKGVVIAKDVYDLHSNNNKINKETGLSEKGETINASGDKPNMHDILTGSQPDGRAFTGAEDRTCRNWTSSTTGVAMLGHHNRQGLRDDESSRSWNSSHPSRDAGASSGCSQEGLRSSGGNGLFYCFAVNQVGR
;
A
#
# COMPACT_ATOMS: atom_id res chain seq x y z
N MET A 1 62.11 -17.72 1.90
CA MET A 1 61.43 -16.49 2.31
C MET A 1 60.06 -16.47 1.62
N MET A 2 59.01 -16.82 2.34
CA MET A 2 57.68 -17.05 1.77
C MET A 2 56.83 -15.81 2.12
N LEU A 3 56.48 -14.99 1.13
CA LEU A 3 55.64 -13.79 1.30
C LEU A 3 54.18 -14.21 1.37
N LEU A 4 53.56 -14.09 2.56
CA LEU A 4 52.11 -14.20 2.74
C LEU A 4 51.45 -12.90 2.30
N SER A 5 50.72 -12.95 1.19
CA SER A 5 49.82 -11.84 0.78
C SER A 5 48.51 -11.87 1.57
N LEU A 6 48.31 -10.90 2.49
CA LEU A 6 47.05 -10.68 3.15
C LEU A 6 46.08 -9.97 2.17
N SER A 7 45.10 -10.71 1.64
CA SER A 7 44.01 -10.13 0.87
C SER A 7 42.99 -9.52 1.83
N TRP A 8 42.87 -8.19 1.83
CA TRP A 8 41.81 -7.47 2.55
C TRP A 8 40.50 -7.64 1.77
N MET A 9 39.56 -8.38 2.34
CA MET A 9 38.17 -8.35 1.85
C MET A 9 37.54 -7.03 2.26
N VAL A 10 37.39 -6.10 1.34
CA VAL A 10 36.57 -4.92 1.48
C VAL A 10 35.12 -5.39 1.39
N SER A 11 34.46 -5.48 2.53
CA SER A 11 33.00 -5.66 2.58
C SER A 11 32.36 -4.37 2.08
N SER A 12 31.89 -4.35 0.86
CA SER A 12 31.04 -3.27 0.36
C SER A 12 29.70 -3.36 1.09
N GLN A 13 29.49 -2.50 2.09
CA GLN A 13 28.15 -2.29 2.62
C GLN A 13 27.31 -1.67 1.50
N GLU A 14 26.35 -2.43 1.00
CA GLU A 14 25.31 -1.89 0.13
C GLU A 14 24.67 -0.66 0.80
N PRO A 15 24.43 0.44 0.07
CA PRO A 15 23.82 1.62 0.63
C PRO A 15 22.45 1.26 1.21
N LYS A 16 22.26 1.49 2.51
CA LYS A 16 20.98 1.23 3.17
C LYS A 16 19.90 2.08 2.51
N ASN A 17 18.91 1.43 1.92
CA ASN A 17 17.73 2.10 1.42
C ASN A 17 16.87 2.54 2.63
N ASN A 18 16.79 3.84 2.88
CA ASN A 18 16.05 4.42 4.01
C ASN A 18 14.55 4.59 3.73
N MET A 19 14.04 4.03 2.65
CA MET A 19 12.63 4.03 2.32
C MET A 19 11.82 3.33 3.41
N THR A 20 10.71 3.93 3.82
CA THR A 20 9.77 3.40 4.82
C THR A 20 8.32 3.45 4.36
N PHE A 21 8.08 3.87 3.12
CA PHE A 21 6.78 3.91 2.46
C PHE A 21 6.92 3.69 0.96
N PHE A 22 6.01 2.92 0.38
CA PHE A 22 5.82 2.83 -1.07
C PHE A 22 4.40 2.35 -1.43
N ILE A 23 4.02 2.54 -2.71
CA ILE A 23 2.89 1.87 -3.34
C ILE A 23 3.46 0.66 -4.10
N THR A 24 2.85 -0.52 -3.98
CA THR A 24 3.34 -1.71 -4.69
C THR A 24 3.38 -1.44 -6.20
N SER A 25 4.51 -1.76 -6.87
CA SER A 25 4.63 -1.62 -8.34
C SER A 25 3.76 -2.62 -9.08
N VAL A 26 3.36 -3.70 -8.41
CA VAL A 26 2.54 -4.79 -8.94
C VAL A 26 1.63 -5.33 -7.84
N GLY A 27 0.39 -5.67 -8.19
CA GLY A 27 -0.54 -6.37 -7.29
C GLY A 27 -0.29 -7.88 -7.26
N SER A 28 -1.14 -8.62 -6.55
CA SER A 28 -1.07 -10.09 -6.46
C SER A 28 -1.30 -10.81 -7.80
N GLY A 29 -1.89 -10.12 -8.78
CA GLY A 29 -2.37 -10.72 -10.02
C GLY A 29 -3.70 -11.47 -9.87
N LYS A 30 -4.25 -11.52 -8.65
CA LYS A 30 -5.50 -12.19 -8.30
C LYS A 30 -6.56 -11.21 -7.77
N GLY A 31 -6.55 -9.97 -8.30
CA GLY A 31 -7.43 -8.92 -7.80
C GLY A 31 -7.16 -8.61 -6.32
N ALA A 32 -8.22 -8.57 -5.52
CA ALA A 32 -8.13 -8.32 -4.09
C ALA A 32 -7.92 -9.59 -3.23
N ASP A 33 -7.75 -10.77 -3.84
CA ASP A 33 -7.25 -11.95 -3.13
C ASP A 33 -5.73 -11.82 -2.94
N LEU A 34 -5.36 -11.32 -1.78
CA LEU A 34 -3.97 -11.10 -1.36
C LEU A 34 -3.45 -12.23 -0.45
N GLY A 35 -4.30 -13.22 -0.12
CA GLY A 35 -4.01 -14.21 0.92
C GLY A 35 -4.18 -13.63 2.33
N GLY A 36 -5.13 -12.70 2.50
CA GLY A 36 -5.38 -11.98 3.74
C GLY A 36 -4.30 -10.94 4.05
N LEU A 37 -4.32 -10.40 5.28
CA LEU A 37 -3.30 -9.43 5.72
C LEU A 37 -1.89 -10.02 5.69
N ALA A 38 -1.74 -11.28 6.09
CA ALA A 38 -0.42 -11.94 6.11
C ALA A 38 0.18 -12.09 4.70
N GLY A 39 -0.64 -12.40 3.70
CA GLY A 39 -0.20 -12.47 2.30
C GLY A 39 0.18 -11.09 1.76
N ALA A 40 -0.60 -10.06 2.08
CA ALA A 40 -0.32 -8.68 1.70
C ALA A 40 0.99 -8.17 2.34
N ASP A 41 1.22 -8.45 3.63
CA ASP A 41 2.48 -8.09 4.32
C ASP A 41 3.68 -8.79 3.70
N LYS A 42 3.55 -10.08 3.40
CA LYS A 42 4.59 -10.84 2.70
C LYS A 42 4.91 -10.25 1.32
N HIS A 43 3.90 -9.77 0.60
CA HIS A 43 4.10 -9.11 -0.69
C HIS A 43 4.85 -7.77 -0.53
N CYS A 44 4.46 -6.92 0.44
CA CYS A 44 5.22 -5.72 0.80
C CYS A 44 6.68 -6.03 1.13
N GLN A 45 6.91 -7.03 1.98
CA GLN A 45 8.26 -7.45 2.38
C GLN A 45 9.09 -7.92 1.19
N ALA A 46 8.51 -8.73 0.30
CA ALA A 46 9.19 -9.24 -0.88
C ALA A 46 9.59 -8.11 -1.85
N LEU A 47 8.69 -7.16 -2.12
CA LEU A 47 9.01 -6.00 -2.97
C LEU A 47 10.11 -5.12 -2.35
N ALA A 48 10.03 -4.84 -1.05
CA ALA A 48 11.06 -4.08 -0.34
C ALA A 48 12.43 -4.75 -0.39
N GLN A 49 12.49 -6.09 -0.32
CA GLN A 49 13.73 -6.86 -0.44
C GLN A 49 14.41 -6.66 -1.80
N THR A 50 13.63 -6.57 -2.89
CA THR A 50 14.20 -6.41 -4.24
C THR A 50 14.98 -5.12 -4.44
N VAL A 51 14.75 -4.12 -3.57
CA VAL A 51 15.37 -2.79 -3.65
C VAL A 51 16.27 -2.47 -2.44
N GLY A 52 16.67 -3.48 -1.68
CA GLY A 52 17.58 -3.32 -0.53
C GLY A 52 16.92 -2.71 0.72
N ALA A 53 15.58 -2.64 0.78
CA ALA A 53 14.82 -2.14 1.95
C ALA A 53 14.25 -3.30 2.81
N GLY A 54 14.71 -4.52 2.61
CA GLY A 54 14.21 -5.71 3.30
C GLY A 54 14.60 -5.81 4.78
N ASN A 55 15.45 -4.94 5.29
CA ASN A 55 15.86 -4.86 6.70
C ASN A 55 14.77 -4.28 7.64
N HIS A 56 13.71 -3.68 7.06
CA HIS A 56 12.51 -3.28 7.78
C HIS A 56 11.48 -4.41 7.80
N THR A 57 10.59 -4.40 8.79
CA THR A 57 9.34 -5.17 8.74
C THR A 57 8.28 -4.35 8.04
N TRP A 58 7.68 -4.89 6.99
CA TRP A 58 6.73 -4.18 6.15
C TRP A 58 5.32 -4.70 6.33
N HIS A 59 4.37 -3.78 6.53
CA HIS A 59 2.95 -4.10 6.58
C HIS A 59 2.18 -3.33 5.49
N ALA A 60 1.19 -4.02 4.94
CA ALA A 60 0.22 -3.41 4.04
C ALA A 60 -0.76 -2.52 4.83
N TYR A 61 -1.08 -1.35 4.31
CA TYR A 61 -2.12 -0.46 4.85
C TYR A 61 -3.50 -0.97 4.41
N LEU A 62 -4.02 -1.94 5.13
CA LEU A 62 -5.28 -2.60 4.84
C LEU A 62 -6.08 -2.80 6.14
N SER A 63 -7.35 -2.39 6.15
CA SER A 63 -8.29 -2.75 7.22
C SER A 63 -8.97 -4.08 6.93
N THR A 64 -9.55 -4.71 7.96
CA THR A 64 -10.41 -5.88 7.82
C THR A 64 -11.74 -5.65 8.53
N SER A 65 -12.79 -6.33 8.07
CA SER A 65 -14.08 -6.42 8.77
C SER A 65 -14.03 -7.46 9.89
N PRO A 66 -14.89 -7.36 10.92
CA PRO A 66 -15.04 -8.43 11.90
C PRO A 66 -15.47 -9.73 11.20
N ALA A 67 -14.80 -10.85 11.48
CA ALA A 67 -15.14 -12.14 10.92
C ALA A 67 -14.68 -13.27 11.84
N ASP A 68 -15.38 -14.40 11.83
CA ASP A 68 -15.02 -15.63 12.56
C ASP A 68 -14.71 -15.40 14.06
N GLY A 69 -15.49 -14.53 14.70
CA GLY A 69 -15.29 -14.17 16.12
C GLY A 69 -14.08 -13.27 16.38
N LYS A 70 -13.35 -12.84 15.35
CA LYS A 70 -12.23 -11.90 15.46
C LYS A 70 -12.70 -10.47 15.25
N PRO A 71 -12.18 -9.49 16.00
CA PRO A 71 -12.50 -8.08 15.79
C PRO A 71 -11.92 -7.58 14.45
N ALA A 72 -12.47 -6.46 13.96
CA ALA A 72 -11.90 -5.72 12.85
C ALA A 72 -10.46 -5.29 13.15
N VAL A 73 -9.64 -5.20 12.11
CA VAL A 73 -8.29 -4.64 12.18
C VAL A 73 -8.30 -3.28 11.47
N ASN A 74 -7.81 -2.25 12.13
CA ASN A 74 -7.65 -0.92 11.52
C ASN A 74 -6.31 -0.83 10.79
N ALA A 75 -6.28 -0.34 9.58
CA ALA A 75 -5.05 -0.14 8.83
C ALA A 75 -4.06 0.77 9.57
N ARG A 76 -4.56 1.86 10.18
CA ARG A 76 -3.76 2.82 10.94
C ARG A 76 -2.99 2.24 12.12
N ASP A 77 -3.52 1.17 12.72
CA ASP A 77 -2.95 0.59 13.95
C ASP A 77 -1.84 -0.44 13.64
N ARG A 78 -1.67 -0.82 12.37
CA ARG A 78 -0.71 -1.85 11.96
C ARG A 78 0.54 -1.34 11.23
N ILE A 79 0.62 -0.05 10.96
CA ILE A 79 1.70 0.55 10.14
C ILE A 79 2.84 1.18 10.94
N GLY A 80 2.83 1.07 12.28
CA GLY A 80 3.84 1.70 13.13
C GLY A 80 3.54 3.17 13.44
N LYS A 81 4.58 3.92 13.78
CA LYS A 81 4.43 5.30 14.31
C LYS A 81 4.96 6.40 13.37
N GLY A 82 5.69 6.06 12.31
CA GLY A 82 6.35 7.02 11.43
C GLY A 82 7.70 7.56 12.00
N PRO A 83 8.31 8.57 11.39
CA PRO A 83 7.94 9.17 10.11
C PRO A 83 8.13 8.21 8.94
N TRP A 84 7.35 8.37 7.88
CA TRP A 84 7.49 7.53 6.67
C TRP A 84 7.98 8.38 5.50
N GLN A 85 8.93 7.83 4.76
CA GLN A 85 9.51 8.47 3.57
C GLN A 85 9.54 7.50 2.38
N ASN A 86 9.37 8.06 1.19
CA ASN A 86 9.42 7.31 -0.06
C ASN A 86 10.86 6.99 -0.49
N ALA A 87 11.02 6.28 -1.62
CA ALA A 87 12.32 5.89 -2.17
C ALA A 87 13.23 7.08 -2.55
N LYS A 88 12.69 8.29 -2.67
CA LYS A 88 13.47 9.53 -2.93
C LYS A 88 13.74 10.33 -1.65
N GLY A 89 13.46 9.77 -0.46
CA GLY A 89 13.70 10.42 0.82
C GLY A 89 12.68 11.50 1.20
N VAL A 90 11.60 11.67 0.43
CA VAL A 90 10.54 12.62 0.77
C VAL A 90 9.70 12.04 1.90
N VAL A 91 9.64 12.75 3.03
CA VAL A 91 8.75 12.40 4.15
C VAL A 91 7.31 12.66 3.74
N ILE A 92 6.50 11.61 3.65
CA ILE A 92 5.09 11.68 3.28
C ILE A 92 4.16 11.93 4.46
N ALA A 93 4.56 11.51 5.65
CA ALA A 93 3.89 11.81 6.90
C ALA A 93 4.85 11.61 8.09
N LYS A 94 4.70 12.43 9.12
CA LYS A 94 5.55 12.40 10.33
C LYS A 94 5.11 11.32 11.31
N ASP A 95 3.80 11.09 11.39
CA ASP A 95 3.16 10.12 12.29
C ASP A 95 1.77 9.74 11.76
N VAL A 96 1.06 8.89 12.51
CA VAL A 96 -0.28 8.39 12.16
C VAL A 96 -1.31 9.53 12.05
N TYR A 97 -1.21 10.58 12.86
CA TYR A 97 -2.14 11.71 12.82
C TYR A 97 -1.90 12.58 11.58
N ASP A 98 -0.63 12.87 11.30
CA ASP A 98 -0.23 13.62 10.11
C ASP A 98 -0.64 12.86 8.82
N LEU A 99 -0.48 11.53 8.80
CA LEU A 99 -0.88 10.68 7.68
C LEU A 99 -2.38 10.76 7.36
N HIS A 100 -3.23 10.84 8.39
CA HIS A 100 -4.70 10.91 8.24
C HIS A 100 -5.24 12.34 8.26
N SER A 101 -4.38 13.33 8.18
CA SER A 101 -4.72 14.76 8.03
C SER A 101 -4.57 15.22 6.57
N ASN A 102 -4.96 16.45 6.31
CA ASN A 102 -4.73 17.11 5.03
C ASN A 102 -3.26 17.48 4.78
N ASN A 103 -2.37 17.30 5.76
CA ASN A 103 -0.96 17.66 5.68
C ASN A 103 -0.08 16.55 5.09
N ASN A 104 -0.57 15.30 5.04
CA ASN A 104 0.19 14.22 4.42
C ASN A 104 0.48 14.56 2.95
N LYS A 105 1.62 14.08 2.47
CA LYS A 105 2.13 14.42 1.14
C LYS A 105 1.96 13.32 0.11
N ILE A 106 1.02 12.38 0.32
CA ILE A 106 0.71 11.37 -0.69
C ILE A 106 0.00 12.06 -1.86
N ASN A 107 0.63 12.04 -3.02
CA ASN A 107 0.11 12.54 -4.29
C ASN A 107 0.84 11.83 -5.45
N LYS A 108 0.57 12.23 -6.72
CA LYS A 108 1.18 11.60 -7.91
C LYS A 108 2.72 11.61 -7.89
N GLU A 109 3.33 12.67 -7.38
CA GLU A 109 4.78 12.88 -7.39
C GLU A 109 5.49 12.14 -6.26
N THR A 110 4.79 11.88 -5.16
CA THR A 110 5.38 11.31 -3.93
C THR A 110 4.90 9.92 -3.60
N GLY A 111 3.74 9.49 -4.11
CA GLY A 111 3.23 8.12 -4.02
C GLY A 111 3.98 7.20 -4.99
N LEU A 112 5.24 6.93 -4.69
CA LEU A 112 6.14 6.18 -5.55
C LEU A 112 6.10 4.67 -5.25
N SER A 113 6.49 3.87 -6.25
CA SER A 113 6.72 2.44 -6.06
C SER A 113 7.97 2.18 -5.19
N GLU A 114 8.19 0.92 -4.80
CA GLU A 114 9.42 0.50 -4.12
C GLU A 114 10.68 0.82 -4.94
N LYS A 115 10.56 0.92 -6.26
CA LYS A 115 11.66 1.26 -7.19
C LYS A 115 11.87 2.77 -7.33
N GLY A 116 11.03 3.60 -6.68
CA GLY A 116 11.06 5.05 -6.84
C GLY A 116 10.42 5.56 -8.13
N GLU A 117 9.64 4.72 -8.82
CA GLU A 117 8.92 5.04 -10.03
C GLU A 117 7.55 5.65 -9.69
N THR A 118 7.07 6.56 -10.52
CA THR A 118 5.72 7.12 -10.43
C THR A 118 4.70 6.05 -10.82
N ILE A 119 3.65 5.91 -10.02
CA ILE A 119 2.49 5.09 -10.35
C ILE A 119 1.57 5.87 -11.30
N ASN A 120 1.08 5.22 -12.34
CA ASN A 120 0.11 5.80 -13.25
C ASN A 120 -1.12 6.31 -12.49
N ALA A 121 -1.59 7.48 -12.86
CA ALA A 121 -2.67 8.19 -12.22
C ALA A 121 -3.90 8.31 -13.13
N SER A 122 -4.92 9.00 -12.67
CA SER A 122 -6.06 9.39 -13.49
C SER A 122 -5.59 10.16 -14.72
N GLY A 123 -6.01 9.72 -15.92
CA GLY A 123 -5.56 10.25 -17.20
C GLY A 123 -4.37 9.53 -17.85
N ASP A 124 -3.59 8.75 -17.09
CA ASP A 124 -2.54 7.89 -17.65
C ASP A 124 -3.14 6.57 -18.18
N LYS A 125 -2.39 5.85 -19.02
CA LYS A 125 -2.78 4.54 -19.56
C LYS A 125 -1.72 3.47 -19.25
N PRO A 126 -2.08 2.37 -18.58
CA PRO A 126 -3.36 2.14 -17.90
C PRO A 126 -3.55 3.08 -16.70
N ASN A 127 -4.80 3.42 -16.37
CA ASN A 127 -5.11 4.10 -15.11
C ASN A 127 -4.90 3.13 -13.93
N MET A 128 -4.16 3.55 -12.91
CA MET A 128 -3.85 2.74 -11.71
C MET A 128 -3.95 3.56 -10.42
N HIS A 129 -4.76 4.63 -10.42
CA HIS A 129 -4.81 5.56 -9.28
C HIS A 129 -5.55 5.02 -8.07
N ASP A 130 -6.41 4.01 -8.25
CA ASP A 130 -7.16 3.37 -7.19
C ASP A 130 -6.29 2.36 -6.44
N ILE A 131 -6.15 2.58 -5.14
CA ILE A 131 -5.32 1.78 -4.24
C ILE A 131 -6.23 1.08 -3.23
N LEU A 132 -6.02 -0.22 -3.01
CA LEU A 132 -6.75 -1.02 -2.03
C LEU A 132 -6.44 -0.54 -0.60
N THR A 133 -7.47 -0.34 0.22
CA THR A 133 -7.30 0.07 1.63
C THR A 133 -8.30 -0.56 2.58
N GLY A 134 -9.58 -0.71 2.16
CA GLY A 134 -10.65 -1.19 3.04
C GLY A 134 -10.91 -0.28 4.23
N SER A 135 -10.50 0.98 4.19
CA SER A 135 -10.43 1.88 5.33
C SER A 135 -11.35 3.09 5.20
N GLN A 136 -11.82 3.60 6.34
CA GLN A 136 -12.39 4.93 6.48
C GLN A 136 -11.30 6.02 6.33
N PRO A 137 -11.65 7.31 6.14
CA PRO A 137 -10.67 8.39 5.98
C PRO A 137 -9.65 8.48 7.12
N ASP A 138 -10.06 8.16 8.35
CA ASP A 138 -9.19 8.17 9.53
C ASP A 138 -8.35 6.89 9.70
N GLY A 139 -8.42 5.96 8.74
CA GLY A 139 -7.66 4.71 8.71
C GLY A 139 -8.24 3.59 9.57
N ARG A 140 -9.45 3.76 10.12
CA ARG A 140 -10.17 2.71 10.83
C ARG A 140 -10.96 1.82 9.87
N ALA A 141 -11.26 0.62 10.33
CA ALA A 141 -12.17 -0.29 9.66
C ALA A 141 -13.59 0.26 9.63
N PHE A 142 -14.37 -0.11 8.62
CA PHE A 142 -15.80 0.15 8.62
C PHE A 142 -16.50 -0.73 9.66
N THR A 143 -17.46 -0.15 10.37
CA THR A 143 -18.21 -0.83 11.43
C THR A 143 -19.57 -1.37 10.98
N GLY A 144 -20.00 -1.05 9.75
CA GLY A 144 -21.25 -1.54 9.17
C GLY A 144 -21.18 -2.99 8.73
N ALA A 145 -22.34 -3.58 8.41
CA ALA A 145 -22.45 -4.96 7.93
C ALA A 145 -21.91 -5.18 6.51
N GLU A 146 -21.62 -4.12 5.79
CA GLU A 146 -21.17 -4.15 4.40
C GLU A 146 -19.68 -4.49 4.34
N ASP A 147 -19.33 -5.59 3.68
CA ASP A 147 -17.93 -5.95 3.45
C ASP A 147 -17.31 -4.99 2.41
N ARG A 148 -16.27 -4.27 2.81
CA ARG A 148 -15.48 -3.37 1.97
C ARG A 148 -14.02 -3.80 1.86
N THR A 149 -13.78 -5.09 2.08
CA THR A 149 -12.44 -5.67 2.20
C THR A 149 -12.26 -6.94 1.35
N CYS A 150 -13.22 -7.23 0.44
CA CYS A 150 -13.16 -8.46 -0.36
C CYS A 150 -12.92 -9.70 0.51
N ARG A 151 -13.78 -9.89 1.53
CA ARG A 151 -13.66 -10.97 2.53
C ARG A 151 -12.30 -10.99 3.23
N ASN A 152 -11.93 -9.81 3.74
CA ASN A 152 -10.65 -9.64 4.41
C ASN A 152 -9.46 -10.04 3.54
N TRP A 153 -9.51 -9.62 2.25
CA TRP A 153 -8.44 -9.80 1.25
C TRP A 153 -8.20 -11.26 0.86
N THR A 154 -9.27 -12.05 0.86
CA THR A 154 -9.24 -13.48 0.47
C THR A 154 -10.18 -13.81 -0.68
N SER A 155 -10.78 -12.80 -1.32
CA SER A 155 -11.71 -12.99 -2.43
C SER A 155 -11.31 -12.18 -3.66
N SER A 156 -11.37 -12.82 -4.81
CA SER A 156 -11.31 -12.21 -6.15
C SER A 156 -12.60 -12.40 -6.94
N THR A 157 -13.65 -12.95 -6.33
CA THR A 157 -14.87 -13.36 -7.03
C THR A 157 -16.14 -12.71 -6.50
N THR A 158 -16.14 -12.21 -5.27
CA THR A 158 -17.33 -11.62 -4.63
C THR A 158 -16.95 -10.48 -3.71
N GLY A 159 -17.84 -9.50 -3.59
CA GLY A 159 -17.69 -8.34 -2.70
C GLY A 159 -17.08 -7.13 -3.39
N VAL A 160 -16.78 -6.15 -2.60
CA VAL A 160 -16.14 -4.88 -2.99
C VAL A 160 -15.01 -4.53 -2.05
N ALA A 161 -14.06 -3.73 -2.51
CA ALA A 161 -13.02 -3.13 -1.69
C ALA A 161 -13.21 -1.61 -1.62
N MET A 162 -12.98 -0.98 -0.45
CA MET A 162 -12.79 0.46 -0.39
C MET A 162 -11.43 0.81 -0.98
N LEU A 163 -11.42 1.82 -1.84
CA LEU A 163 -10.27 2.31 -2.60
C LEU A 163 -9.92 3.75 -2.19
N GLY A 164 -8.67 4.11 -2.33
CA GLY A 164 -8.20 5.49 -2.21
C GLY A 164 -7.50 5.96 -3.48
N HIS A 165 -7.48 7.26 -3.75
CA HIS A 165 -6.82 7.86 -4.90
C HIS A 165 -5.41 8.37 -4.53
N HIS A 166 -4.36 7.65 -4.90
CA HIS A 166 -2.99 8.07 -4.56
C HIS A 166 -2.62 9.46 -5.14
N ASN A 167 -3.21 9.84 -6.27
CA ASN A 167 -2.98 11.13 -6.92
C ASN A 167 -3.94 12.25 -6.44
N ARG A 168 -4.85 11.94 -5.50
CA ARG A 168 -5.86 12.85 -4.95
C ARG A 168 -6.77 13.51 -5.99
N GLN A 169 -7.09 12.79 -7.04
CA GLN A 169 -7.97 13.22 -8.10
C GLN A 169 -9.03 12.18 -8.39
N GLY A 170 -10.26 12.61 -8.65
CA GLY A 170 -11.37 11.77 -9.05
C GLY A 170 -12.27 12.49 -10.05
N LEU A 171 -13.44 11.92 -10.32
CA LEU A 171 -14.41 12.49 -11.27
C LEU A 171 -15.04 13.79 -10.77
N ARG A 172 -14.97 14.07 -9.46
CA ARG A 172 -15.49 15.27 -8.81
C ARG A 172 -14.39 15.91 -7.99
N ASP A 173 -14.55 17.21 -7.70
CA ASP A 173 -13.65 17.93 -6.81
C ASP A 173 -14.26 18.04 -5.40
N ASP A 174 -14.44 16.88 -4.76
CA ASP A 174 -14.94 16.76 -3.39
C ASP A 174 -13.91 16.06 -2.49
N GLU A 175 -14.15 16.07 -1.18
CA GLU A 175 -13.27 15.48 -0.19
C GLU A 175 -13.05 13.97 -0.42
N SER A 176 -14.11 13.25 -0.79
CA SER A 176 -14.04 11.83 -1.09
C SER A 176 -13.12 11.58 -2.29
N SER A 177 -13.30 12.30 -3.39
CA SER A 177 -12.45 12.18 -4.59
C SER A 177 -10.97 12.49 -4.33
N ARG A 178 -10.69 13.34 -3.33
CA ARG A 178 -9.32 13.69 -2.92
C ARG A 178 -8.75 12.81 -1.82
N SER A 179 -9.50 11.81 -1.36
CA SER A 179 -9.04 10.91 -0.30
C SER A 179 -8.03 9.88 -0.82
N TRP A 180 -6.84 9.86 -0.23
CA TRP A 180 -5.81 8.91 -0.59
C TRP A 180 -6.13 7.47 -0.17
N ASN A 181 -7.02 7.29 0.83
CA ASN A 181 -7.30 5.99 1.45
C ASN A 181 -8.78 5.61 1.50
N SER A 182 -9.72 6.52 1.19
CA SER A 182 -11.16 6.25 1.33
C SER A 182 -11.99 7.06 0.32
N SER A 183 -11.82 6.78 -0.96
CA SER A 183 -12.48 7.52 -2.03
C SER A 183 -13.83 6.92 -2.42
N HIS A 184 -13.83 5.68 -2.88
CA HIS A 184 -15.04 4.96 -3.28
C HIS A 184 -14.84 3.44 -3.23
N PRO A 185 -15.93 2.65 -3.19
CA PRO A 185 -15.85 1.21 -3.37
C PRO A 185 -15.43 0.86 -4.81
N SER A 186 -14.74 -0.28 -4.97
CA SER A 186 -14.51 -0.89 -6.28
C SER A 186 -15.84 -1.26 -6.95
N ARG A 187 -15.84 -1.39 -8.26
CA ARG A 187 -17.04 -1.62 -9.06
C ARG A 187 -16.97 -2.94 -9.80
N ASP A 188 -18.14 -3.54 -9.99
CA ASP A 188 -18.26 -4.69 -10.89
C ASP A 188 -18.01 -4.27 -12.34
N ALA A 189 -17.40 -5.15 -13.12
CA ALA A 189 -17.18 -5.00 -14.55
C ALA A 189 -17.97 -6.10 -15.27
N GLY A 190 -19.18 -5.81 -15.69
CA GLY A 190 -20.10 -6.80 -16.24
C GLY A 190 -20.39 -7.91 -15.25
N ALA A 191 -19.98 -9.14 -15.54
CA ALA A 191 -20.12 -10.31 -14.66
C ALA A 191 -18.97 -10.44 -13.64
N SER A 192 -17.91 -9.62 -13.75
CA SER A 192 -16.73 -9.66 -12.88
C SER A 192 -16.95 -8.81 -11.65
N SER A 193 -16.79 -9.40 -10.47
CA SER A 193 -16.90 -8.70 -9.17
C SER A 193 -15.90 -7.58 -9.03
N GLY A 194 -16.24 -6.54 -8.27
CA GLY A 194 -15.34 -5.46 -7.87
C GLY A 194 -14.08 -5.92 -7.13
N CYS A 195 -14.04 -7.16 -6.62
CA CYS A 195 -12.84 -7.78 -6.04
C CYS A 195 -11.95 -8.48 -7.07
N SER A 196 -12.46 -8.72 -8.29
CA SER A 196 -11.68 -9.35 -9.36
C SER A 196 -10.62 -8.40 -9.92
N GLN A 197 -9.60 -8.94 -10.58
CA GLN A 197 -8.58 -8.12 -11.25
C GLN A 197 -9.21 -7.21 -12.32
N GLU A 198 -10.23 -7.70 -13.03
CA GLU A 198 -10.95 -6.94 -14.04
C GLU A 198 -11.83 -5.84 -13.42
N GLY A 199 -12.56 -6.15 -12.34
CA GLY A 199 -13.34 -5.16 -11.57
C GLY A 199 -12.47 -4.04 -11.03
N LEU A 200 -11.31 -4.36 -10.46
CA LEU A 200 -10.36 -3.35 -9.99
C LEU A 200 -9.81 -2.48 -11.13
N ARG A 201 -9.52 -3.07 -12.30
CA ARG A 201 -9.09 -2.30 -13.47
C ARG A 201 -10.19 -1.39 -14.01
N SER A 202 -11.43 -1.85 -14.01
CA SER A 202 -12.59 -1.05 -14.44
C SER A 202 -12.86 0.13 -13.51
N SER A 203 -12.49 0.01 -12.22
CA SER A 203 -12.59 1.11 -11.26
C SER A 203 -11.51 2.18 -11.44
N GLY A 204 -10.40 1.88 -12.10
CA GLY A 204 -9.25 2.75 -12.25
C GLY A 204 -8.03 2.32 -11.44
N GLY A 205 -8.00 1.06 -10.99
CA GLY A 205 -6.93 0.47 -10.22
C GLY A 205 -6.22 -0.70 -10.92
N ASN A 206 -5.37 -1.40 -10.19
CA ASN A 206 -4.71 -2.62 -10.66
C ASN A 206 -4.39 -3.59 -9.51
N GLY A 207 -5.11 -3.49 -8.40
CA GLY A 207 -4.88 -4.30 -7.21
C GLY A 207 -3.62 -3.90 -6.42
N LEU A 208 -3.19 -2.64 -6.56
CA LEU A 208 -2.06 -2.07 -5.82
C LEU A 208 -2.49 -1.67 -4.40
N PHE A 209 -1.54 -1.63 -3.47
CA PHE A 209 -1.76 -1.19 -2.09
C PHE A 209 -0.53 -0.50 -1.51
N TYR A 210 -0.72 0.24 -0.42
CA TYR A 210 0.37 0.94 0.27
C TYR A 210 1.09 0.00 1.22
N CYS A 211 2.42 0.14 1.30
CA CYS A 211 3.29 -0.57 2.21
C CYS A 211 4.02 0.41 3.13
N PHE A 212 4.05 0.10 4.44
CA PHE A 212 4.68 0.92 5.46
C PHE A 212 5.64 0.08 6.30
N ALA A 213 6.81 0.61 6.61
CA ALA A 213 7.73 0.01 7.58
C ALA A 213 7.23 0.27 9.00
N VAL A 214 7.09 -0.80 9.80
CA VAL A 214 6.53 -0.72 11.17
C VAL A 214 7.59 -0.55 12.24
N ASN A 215 8.79 -1.10 12.03
CA ASN A 215 9.97 -0.88 12.85
C ASN A 215 10.96 -0.06 12.04
N GLN A 216 11.23 1.15 12.47
CA GLN A 216 12.34 1.92 11.93
C GLN A 216 13.59 1.46 12.68
N VAL A 217 14.51 0.83 11.96
CA VAL A 217 15.85 0.55 12.51
C VAL A 217 16.45 1.88 12.89
N GLY A 218 16.70 2.08 14.18
CA GLY A 218 17.08 3.37 14.77
C GLY A 218 18.15 4.10 13.97
N ARG A 219 17.97 5.42 13.96
CA ARG A 219 18.98 6.35 13.46
C ARG A 219 20.22 6.30 14.32
#